data_f5cdddaea572721fb45a7060b8f371ac
#
_entry.id   f5cdddaea572721fb45a7060b8f371ac
#
_cell.length_a   1.000
_cell.length_b   1.000
_cell.length_c   1.000
_cell.angle_alpha   90.00
_cell.angle_beta   90.00
_cell.angle_gamma   90.00
#
_symmetry.space_group_name_H-M   'P 1'
#
loop_
_entity.id
_entity.type
_entity.pdbx_description
1 polymer ?
#
loop_
_entity_poly.entity_id
_entity_poly.type
_entity_poly.pdbx_seq_one_letter_code
_entity_poly.pdbx_strand_id
1 'polypeptide(L)'
;MIGSFSENLLVNIKSTLENKKQVIIFQNRRGYSPYQECESCGYVFECKNCDVALTYHRVSDELKCHHCGYCVSNENKCNKCSSNSLVKKGLGTQKIVEELREYFPDYRVERMDQDSTKNKNSFFKLINDFEQNKFQILVGTQMLSKGLDFKNVELVGVINADNLIYFPDFRSQEKCFQLIQQVAGRSGRDKSQGKVIVQTFNPKHSIMMKIKKNDYLGMFNEQLKERHMFDYPPYTRIIKVILKNKNKETLKAG
;
A
#
# COMPACT_ATOMS: atom_id res chain seq x y z
N MET A 1 -1.93 4.69 18.31
CA MET A 1 -1.52 3.65 17.33
C MET A 1 -0.68 2.64 18.09
N ILE A 2 -0.93 1.37 17.89
CA ILE A 2 -0.17 0.25 18.46
C ILE A 2 0.49 -0.43 17.27
N GLY A 3 1.79 -0.24 17.08
CA GLY A 3 2.47 -0.63 15.83
C GLY A 3 1.87 0.06 14.61
N SER A 4 1.51 -0.73 13.60
CA SER A 4 0.90 -0.27 12.34
C SER A 4 -0.61 -0.06 12.43
N PHE A 5 -1.25 -0.37 13.56
CA PHE A 5 -2.70 -0.42 13.70
C PHE A 5 -3.23 0.64 14.67
N SER A 6 -4.43 1.14 14.39
CA SER A 6 -5.20 1.88 15.38
C SER A 6 -5.87 0.90 16.35
N GLU A 7 -6.06 1.33 17.59
CA GLU A 7 -6.80 0.56 18.58
C GLU A 7 -8.19 0.14 18.08
N ASN A 8 -8.91 1.09 17.46
CA ASN A 8 -10.21 0.83 16.87
C ASN A 8 -10.18 -0.30 15.83
N LEU A 9 -9.13 -0.35 14.97
CA LEU A 9 -9.02 -1.42 13.98
C LEU A 9 -8.75 -2.77 14.67
N LEU A 10 -7.85 -2.82 15.65
CA LEU A 10 -7.53 -4.05 16.39
C LEU A 10 -8.76 -4.62 17.13
N VAL A 11 -9.53 -3.75 17.80
CA VAL A 11 -10.79 -4.15 18.48
C VAL A 11 -11.79 -4.74 17.49
N ASN A 12 -11.95 -4.12 16.32
CA ASN A 12 -12.88 -4.63 15.31
C ASN A 12 -12.37 -5.92 14.64
N ILE A 13 -11.05 -6.08 14.43
CA ILE A 13 -10.48 -7.36 13.96
C ILE A 13 -10.83 -8.45 14.96
N LYS A 14 -10.56 -8.24 16.25
CA LYS A 14 -10.85 -9.21 17.31
C LYS A 14 -12.32 -9.63 17.32
N SER A 15 -13.23 -8.66 17.36
CA SER A 15 -14.67 -8.92 17.34
C SER A 15 -15.13 -9.70 16.09
N THR A 16 -14.58 -9.37 14.92
CA THR A 16 -14.90 -10.07 13.67
C THR A 16 -14.43 -11.53 13.72
N LEU A 17 -13.24 -11.78 14.23
CA LEU A 17 -12.67 -13.13 14.36
C LEU A 17 -13.44 -13.99 15.38
N GLU A 18 -13.82 -13.42 16.51
CA GLU A 18 -14.65 -14.08 17.54
C GLU A 18 -16.02 -14.49 16.98
N ASN A 19 -16.58 -13.71 16.07
CA ASN A 19 -17.80 -14.03 15.33
C ASN A 19 -17.59 -15.04 14.18
N LYS A 20 -16.41 -15.68 14.09
CA LYS A 20 -16.03 -16.64 13.04
C LYS A 20 -16.14 -16.07 11.63
N LYS A 21 -15.95 -14.76 11.49
CA LYS A 21 -15.91 -14.04 10.21
C LYS A 21 -14.48 -13.75 9.79
N GLN A 22 -14.30 -13.40 8.52
CA GLN A 22 -13.00 -13.15 7.94
C GLN A 22 -12.70 -11.66 7.82
N VAL A 23 -11.40 -11.34 7.83
CA VAL A 23 -10.87 -9.99 7.76
C VAL A 23 -9.95 -9.86 6.55
N ILE A 24 -10.11 -8.77 5.80
CA ILE A 24 -9.14 -8.34 4.80
C ILE A 24 -8.41 -7.10 5.31
N ILE A 25 -7.08 -7.13 5.28
CA ILE A 25 -6.23 -5.97 5.54
C ILE A 25 -5.59 -5.52 4.23
N PHE A 26 -6.00 -4.35 3.78
CA PHE A 26 -5.51 -3.75 2.56
C PHE A 26 -4.36 -2.79 2.85
N GLN A 27 -3.20 -3.05 2.23
CA GLN A 27 -2.03 -2.19 2.24
C GLN A 27 -1.73 -1.71 0.82
N ASN A 28 -1.74 -0.41 0.59
CA ASN A 28 -1.32 0.11 -0.71
C ASN A 28 0.21 0.10 -0.82
N ARG A 29 0.74 -0.82 -1.62
CA ARG A 29 2.20 -0.97 -1.83
C ARG A 29 2.74 -0.08 -2.97
N ARG A 30 1.89 0.53 -3.81
CA ARG A 30 2.37 1.36 -4.92
C ARG A 30 2.97 2.67 -4.41
N GLY A 31 4.28 2.77 -4.47
CA GLY A 31 5.06 3.96 -4.11
C GLY A 31 5.80 3.87 -2.77
N TYR A 32 5.59 2.83 -1.97
CA TYR A 32 6.33 2.60 -0.73
C TYR A 32 7.07 1.28 -0.79
N SER A 33 8.13 1.27 -1.56
CA SER A 33 9.15 0.23 -1.42
C SER A 33 9.88 0.46 -0.09
N PRO A 34 10.13 -0.58 0.72
CA PRO A 34 10.93 -0.41 1.93
C PRO A 34 12.28 0.17 1.52
N TYR A 35 12.59 1.33 2.03
CA TYR A 35 13.87 2.00 1.84
C TYR A 35 14.61 2.10 3.16
N GLN A 36 15.91 2.31 3.10
CA GLN A 36 16.75 2.47 4.27
C GLN A 36 17.06 3.94 4.46
N GLU A 37 16.86 4.42 5.68
CA GLU A 37 17.12 5.80 6.09
C GLU A 37 17.99 5.81 7.35
N CYS A 38 18.92 6.75 7.39
CA CYS A 38 19.71 6.99 8.58
C CYS A 38 18.96 7.91 9.54
N GLU A 39 18.67 7.45 10.76
CA GLU A 39 18.00 8.28 11.78
C GLU A 39 18.85 9.46 12.26
N SER A 40 20.19 9.33 12.18
CA SER A 40 21.10 10.37 12.67
C SER A 40 21.20 11.56 11.70
N CYS A 41 21.08 11.36 10.38
CA CYS A 41 21.31 12.43 9.40
C CYS A 41 20.24 12.51 8.30
N GLY A 42 19.21 11.68 8.33
CA GLY A 42 18.14 11.64 7.32
C GLY A 42 18.58 11.14 5.93
N TYR A 43 19.79 10.58 5.80
CA TYR A 43 20.28 10.07 4.53
C TYR A 43 19.47 8.85 4.09
N VAL A 44 19.00 8.88 2.83
CA VAL A 44 18.31 7.76 2.16
C VAL A 44 19.24 7.19 1.10
N PHE A 45 19.33 5.89 1.00
CA PHE A 45 20.11 5.23 -0.03
C PHE A 45 19.43 5.37 -1.39
N GLU A 46 20.08 6.06 -2.32
CA GLU A 46 19.56 6.36 -3.65
C GLU A 46 20.30 5.60 -4.74
N CYS A 47 19.63 5.39 -5.86
CA CYS A 47 20.22 4.77 -7.03
C CYS A 47 21.19 5.72 -7.74
N LYS A 48 22.40 5.29 -7.98
CA LYS A 48 23.42 6.08 -8.70
C LYS A 48 23.00 6.46 -10.12
N ASN A 49 22.08 5.70 -10.73
CA ASN A 49 21.70 5.85 -12.15
C ASN A 49 20.32 6.50 -12.35
N CYS A 50 19.45 6.53 -11.33
CA CYS A 50 18.03 6.86 -11.53
C CYS A 50 17.47 7.93 -10.59
N ASP A 51 18.27 8.42 -9.66
CA ASP A 51 17.87 9.45 -8.69
C ASP A 51 16.56 9.10 -7.93
N VAL A 52 16.42 7.84 -7.55
CA VAL A 52 15.29 7.29 -6.77
C VAL A 52 15.84 6.50 -5.60
N ALA A 53 15.08 6.45 -4.51
CA ALA A 53 15.44 5.62 -3.37
C ALA A 53 15.56 4.14 -3.77
N LEU A 54 16.60 3.48 -3.25
CA LEU A 54 16.76 2.04 -3.40
C LEU A 54 15.77 1.29 -2.53
N THR A 55 15.20 0.23 -3.08
CA THR A 55 14.30 -0.66 -2.36
C THR A 55 15.10 -1.72 -1.62
N TYR A 56 14.82 -1.86 -0.32
CA TYR A 56 15.40 -2.94 0.48
C TYR A 56 14.68 -4.26 0.22
N HIS A 57 15.45 -5.30 -0.11
CA HIS A 57 14.97 -6.67 -0.30
C HIS A 57 15.44 -7.56 0.85
N ARG A 58 14.53 -7.93 1.75
CA ARG A 58 14.84 -8.67 2.98
C ARG A 58 15.44 -10.07 2.72
N VAL A 59 14.97 -10.76 1.68
CA VAL A 59 15.39 -12.15 1.38
C VAL A 59 16.84 -12.22 0.91
N SER A 60 17.26 -11.24 0.08
CA SER A 60 18.64 -11.16 -0.43
C SER A 60 19.53 -10.22 0.37
N ASP A 61 18.98 -9.52 1.37
CA ASP A 61 19.63 -8.44 2.16
C ASP A 61 20.34 -7.40 1.27
N GLU A 62 19.65 -6.96 0.23
CA GLU A 62 20.15 -6.05 -0.78
C GLU A 62 19.27 -4.82 -0.94
N LEU A 63 19.90 -3.71 -1.37
CA LEU A 63 19.24 -2.50 -1.82
C LEU A 63 19.21 -2.47 -3.34
N LYS A 64 18.03 -2.49 -3.96
CA LYS A 64 17.85 -2.63 -5.41
C LYS A 64 17.02 -1.49 -6.01
N CYS A 65 17.46 -0.98 -7.15
CA CYS A 65 16.67 -0.08 -7.97
C CYS A 65 15.71 -0.84 -8.89
N HIS A 66 14.41 -0.60 -8.76
CA HIS A 66 13.40 -1.22 -9.63
C HIS A 66 13.31 -0.57 -11.03
N HIS A 67 14.03 0.52 -11.28
CA HIS A 67 14.06 1.17 -12.61
C HIS A 67 15.17 0.63 -13.52
N CYS A 68 16.39 0.48 -12.99
CA CYS A 68 17.54 0.08 -13.81
C CYS A 68 18.18 -1.25 -13.37
N GLY A 69 17.69 -1.85 -12.27
CA GLY A 69 18.26 -3.09 -11.75
C GLY A 69 19.57 -2.92 -10.95
N TYR A 70 20.07 -1.67 -10.77
CA TYR A 70 21.23 -1.43 -9.92
C TYR A 70 21.02 -2.01 -8.53
N CYS A 71 22.00 -2.75 -8.01
CA CYS A 71 21.94 -3.46 -6.75
C CYS A 71 23.22 -3.20 -5.95
N VAL A 72 23.06 -3.04 -4.63
CA VAL A 72 24.16 -2.97 -3.67
C VAL A 72 23.82 -3.79 -2.45
N SER A 73 24.82 -4.38 -1.84
CA SER A 73 24.67 -5.08 -0.56
C SER A 73 24.19 -4.11 0.51
N ASN A 74 23.39 -4.61 1.45
CA ASN A 74 22.94 -3.82 2.58
C ASN A 74 24.14 -3.57 3.53
N GLU A 75 24.59 -2.33 3.58
CA GLU A 75 25.65 -1.93 4.52
C GLU A 75 25.00 -1.56 5.87
N ASN A 76 25.68 -1.92 6.96
CA ASN A 76 25.24 -1.60 8.33
C ASN A 76 25.62 -0.18 8.79
N LYS A 77 26.20 0.62 7.89
CA LYS A 77 26.66 1.98 8.17
C LYS A 77 26.11 2.97 7.15
N CYS A 78 25.80 4.17 7.64
CA CYS A 78 25.37 5.26 6.79
C CYS A 78 26.53 5.77 5.93
N ASN A 79 26.38 5.83 4.61
CA ASN A 79 27.38 6.32 3.67
C ASN A 79 27.67 7.83 3.80
N LYS A 80 26.81 8.59 4.53
CA LYS A 80 26.98 10.03 4.73
C LYS A 80 27.61 10.39 6.07
N CYS A 81 27.21 9.75 7.16
CA CYS A 81 27.66 10.10 8.51
C CYS A 81 28.31 8.94 9.29
N SER A 82 28.46 7.78 8.66
CA SER A 82 29.04 6.55 9.23
C SER A 82 28.32 6.02 10.48
N SER A 83 27.13 6.53 10.81
CA SER A 83 26.31 6.04 11.90
C SER A 83 25.75 4.64 11.59
N ASN A 84 25.61 3.82 12.63
CA ASN A 84 24.97 2.49 12.53
C ASN A 84 23.44 2.57 12.71
N SER A 85 22.87 3.78 12.94
CA SER A 85 21.43 3.98 13.15
C SER A 85 20.67 3.98 11.82
N LEU A 86 20.71 2.86 11.11
CA LEU A 86 19.97 2.68 9.86
C LEU A 86 18.65 1.98 10.14
N VAL A 87 17.54 2.63 9.77
CA VAL A 87 16.19 2.08 9.90
C VAL A 87 15.60 1.77 8.54
N LYS A 88 14.91 0.65 8.47
CA LYS A 88 14.16 0.23 7.30
C LYS A 88 12.77 0.85 7.39
N LYS A 89 12.54 1.91 6.62
CA LYS A 89 11.24 2.59 6.53
C LYS A 89 10.42 2.02 5.37
N GLY A 90 9.13 1.98 5.55
CA GLY A 90 8.18 1.41 4.59
C GLY A 90 7.42 0.24 5.20
N LEU A 91 6.10 0.39 5.29
CA LEU A 91 5.21 -0.67 5.75
C LEU A 91 5.01 -1.67 4.61
N GLY A 92 5.85 -2.70 4.57
CA GLY A 92 5.62 -3.86 3.71
C GLY A 92 4.49 -4.73 4.25
N THR A 93 3.76 -5.41 3.38
CA THR A 93 2.74 -6.42 3.76
C THR A 93 3.28 -7.46 4.73
N GLN A 94 4.56 -7.77 4.65
CA GLN A 94 5.22 -8.74 5.54
C GLN A 94 5.24 -8.26 7.00
N LYS A 95 5.59 -6.99 7.26
CA LYS A 95 5.57 -6.43 8.61
C LYS A 95 4.16 -6.44 9.19
N ILE A 96 3.16 -6.10 8.39
CA ILE A 96 1.75 -6.14 8.80
C ILE A 96 1.33 -7.57 9.17
N VAL A 97 1.76 -8.58 8.42
CA VAL A 97 1.49 -9.99 8.74
C VAL A 97 2.18 -10.41 10.04
N GLU A 98 3.44 -10.03 10.24
CA GLU A 98 4.19 -10.32 11.47
C GLU A 98 3.47 -9.72 12.69
N GLU A 99 3.13 -8.43 12.66
CA GLU A 99 2.39 -7.76 13.74
C GLU A 99 1.02 -8.42 14.00
N LEU A 100 0.26 -8.78 12.95
CA LEU A 100 -1.03 -9.44 13.13
C LEU A 100 -0.91 -10.83 13.77
N ARG A 101 0.14 -11.58 13.47
CA ARG A 101 0.41 -12.87 14.11
C ARG A 101 0.76 -12.73 15.59
N GLU A 102 1.41 -11.63 15.97
CA GLU A 102 1.69 -11.31 17.37
C GLU A 102 0.41 -10.93 18.13
N TYR A 103 -0.48 -10.12 17.52
CA TYR A 103 -1.74 -9.70 18.15
C TYR A 103 -2.81 -10.80 18.17
N PHE A 104 -2.80 -11.70 17.19
CA PHE A 104 -3.81 -12.73 16.99
C PHE A 104 -3.17 -14.10 16.75
N PRO A 105 -2.45 -14.67 17.75
CA PRO A 105 -1.67 -15.92 17.57
C PRO A 105 -2.54 -17.14 17.26
N ASP A 106 -3.81 -17.14 17.68
CA ASP A 106 -4.76 -18.24 17.46
C ASP A 106 -5.35 -18.24 16.04
N TYR A 107 -5.07 -17.20 15.25
CA TYR A 107 -5.66 -17.04 13.92
C TYR A 107 -4.58 -17.06 12.83
N ARG A 108 -4.88 -17.78 11.76
CA ARG A 108 -3.98 -17.87 10.64
C ARG A 108 -4.06 -16.63 9.75
N VAL A 109 -2.88 -16.00 9.52
CA VAL A 109 -2.71 -14.80 8.68
C VAL A 109 -1.92 -15.16 7.45
N GLU A 110 -2.49 -14.90 6.27
CA GLU A 110 -1.83 -15.13 4.98
C GLU A 110 -1.66 -13.84 4.18
N ARG A 111 -0.68 -13.85 3.27
CA ARG A 111 -0.28 -12.70 2.47
C ARG A 111 -0.56 -12.89 1.00
N MET A 112 -1.18 -11.89 0.36
CA MET A 112 -1.43 -11.83 -1.08
C MET A 112 -0.78 -10.59 -1.70
N ASP A 113 0.41 -10.76 -2.24
CA ASP A 113 1.11 -9.74 -3.03
C ASP A 113 1.91 -10.37 -4.17
N GLN A 114 2.54 -9.54 -5.00
CA GLN A 114 3.29 -10.02 -6.17
C GLN A 114 4.43 -10.98 -5.81
N ASP A 115 5.02 -10.84 -4.62
CA ASP A 115 6.13 -11.70 -4.20
C ASP A 115 5.64 -13.05 -3.69
N SER A 116 4.48 -13.08 -3.00
CA SER A 116 3.88 -14.31 -2.46
C SER A 116 3.09 -15.10 -3.51
N THR A 117 2.69 -14.47 -4.62
CA THR A 117 1.83 -15.07 -5.65
C THR A 117 2.45 -15.04 -7.04
N LYS A 118 3.76 -15.34 -7.15
CA LYS A 118 4.49 -15.36 -8.43
C LYS A 118 3.92 -16.37 -9.43
N ASN A 119 3.38 -17.50 -8.97
CA ASN A 119 2.76 -18.53 -9.80
C ASN A 119 1.24 -18.40 -9.78
N LYS A 120 0.59 -18.51 -10.93
CA LYS A 120 -0.87 -18.53 -11.04
C LYS A 120 -1.52 -19.56 -10.10
N ASN A 121 -0.94 -20.74 -9.99
CA ASN A 121 -1.45 -21.81 -9.13
C ASN A 121 -1.42 -21.44 -7.64
N SER A 122 -0.40 -20.73 -7.16
CA SER A 122 -0.32 -20.27 -5.77
C SER A 122 -1.37 -19.20 -5.47
N PHE A 123 -1.65 -18.32 -6.43
CA PHE A 123 -2.70 -17.30 -6.33
C PHE A 123 -4.09 -17.94 -6.20
N PHE A 124 -4.46 -18.84 -7.13
CA PHE A 124 -5.76 -19.52 -7.08
C PHE A 124 -5.93 -20.40 -5.84
N LYS A 125 -4.87 -21.08 -5.42
CA LYS A 125 -4.89 -21.87 -4.19
C LYS A 125 -5.16 -21.00 -2.97
N LEU A 126 -4.49 -19.85 -2.85
CA LEU A 126 -4.69 -18.93 -1.73
C LEU A 126 -6.12 -18.40 -1.67
N ILE A 127 -6.72 -18.04 -2.83
CA ILE A 127 -8.11 -17.61 -2.91
C ILE A 127 -9.05 -18.72 -2.44
N ASN A 128 -8.91 -19.93 -3.00
CA ASN A 128 -9.75 -21.05 -2.66
C ASN A 128 -9.64 -21.43 -1.17
N ASP A 129 -8.43 -21.41 -0.61
CA ASP A 129 -8.19 -21.68 0.81
C ASP A 129 -8.86 -20.61 1.70
N PHE A 130 -8.90 -19.33 1.26
CA PHE A 130 -9.60 -18.27 1.97
C PHE A 130 -11.12 -18.43 1.87
N GLU A 131 -11.66 -18.72 0.69
CA GLU A 131 -13.09 -19.00 0.49
C GLU A 131 -13.57 -20.20 1.32
N GLN A 132 -12.71 -21.21 1.49
CA GLN A 132 -12.98 -22.39 2.33
C GLN A 132 -12.73 -22.15 3.83
N ASN A 133 -12.50 -20.91 4.27
CA ASN A 133 -12.21 -20.53 5.66
C ASN A 133 -11.00 -21.26 6.30
N LYS A 134 -10.02 -21.72 5.50
CA LYS A 134 -8.81 -22.35 6.03
C LYS A 134 -7.90 -21.38 6.79
N PHE A 135 -8.11 -20.08 6.59
CA PHE A 135 -7.51 -19.01 7.35
C PHE A 135 -8.44 -17.78 7.41
N GLN A 136 -8.22 -16.92 8.41
CA GLN A 136 -9.20 -15.91 8.80
C GLN A 136 -8.78 -14.50 8.40
N ILE A 137 -7.48 -14.23 8.27
CA ILE A 137 -6.96 -12.89 7.96
C ILE A 137 -6.17 -12.93 6.66
N LEU A 138 -6.58 -12.12 5.70
CA LEU A 138 -5.87 -11.95 4.42
C LEU A 138 -5.28 -10.54 4.33
N VAL A 139 -3.96 -10.45 4.27
CA VAL A 139 -3.24 -9.19 4.07
C VAL A 139 -2.83 -9.08 2.62
N GLY A 140 -3.22 -8.00 1.95
CA GLY A 140 -2.84 -7.88 0.55
C GLY A 140 -2.80 -6.46 -0.01
N THR A 141 -2.39 -6.39 -1.27
CA THR A 141 -2.24 -5.14 -2.01
C THR A 141 -3.38 -4.97 -3.03
N GLN A 142 -3.18 -4.15 -4.06
CA GLN A 142 -4.17 -3.94 -5.13
C GLN A 142 -4.66 -5.23 -5.82
N MET A 143 -4.01 -6.37 -5.61
CA MET A 143 -4.51 -7.66 -6.10
C MET A 143 -5.86 -8.03 -5.48
N LEU A 144 -6.12 -7.59 -4.24
CA LEU A 144 -7.41 -7.77 -3.54
C LEU A 144 -8.56 -6.94 -4.14
N SER A 145 -8.25 -5.89 -4.87
CA SER A 145 -9.28 -5.02 -5.48
C SER A 145 -9.91 -5.64 -6.73
N LYS A 146 -9.29 -6.66 -7.35
CA LYS A 146 -9.70 -7.22 -8.63
C LYS A 146 -10.53 -8.50 -8.47
N GLY A 147 -11.82 -8.43 -8.86
CA GLY A 147 -12.63 -9.60 -9.24
C GLY A 147 -12.86 -10.72 -8.21
N LEU A 148 -12.40 -10.58 -6.96
CA LEU A 148 -12.56 -11.60 -5.94
C LEU A 148 -13.89 -11.42 -5.20
N ASP A 149 -14.59 -12.52 -4.93
CA ASP A 149 -15.87 -12.52 -4.22
C ASP A 149 -15.78 -13.39 -2.97
N PHE A 150 -15.64 -12.75 -1.80
CA PHE A 150 -15.52 -13.44 -0.53
C PHE A 150 -16.80 -13.28 0.31
N LYS A 151 -17.57 -14.35 0.46
CA LYS A 151 -18.87 -14.31 1.17
C LYS A 151 -18.74 -14.12 2.68
N ASN A 152 -17.65 -14.58 3.28
CA ASN A 152 -17.49 -14.58 4.74
C ASN A 152 -16.70 -13.38 5.28
N VAL A 153 -16.28 -12.44 4.41
CA VAL A 153 -15.56 -11.23 4.82
C VAL A 153 -16.53 -10.20 5.39
N GLU A 154 -16.35 -9.85 6.67
CA GLU A 154 -17.16 -8.85 7.36
C GLU A 154 -16.39 -7.55 7.58
N LEU A 155 -15.08 -7.62 7.79
CA LEU A 155 -14.23 -6.44 8.01
C LEU A 155 -13.18 -6.26 6.94
N VAL A 156 -13.07 -5.02 6.44
CA VAL A 156 -11.96 -4.57 5.61
C VAL A 156 -11.22 -3.43 6.31
N GLY A 157 -9.94 -3.62 6.60
CA GLY A 157 -9.06 -2.60 7.15
C GLY A 157 -8.14 -2.02 6.07
N VAL A 158 -8.14 -0.72 5.88
CA VAL A 158 -7.20 -0.01 4.97
C VAL A 158 -6.11 0.64 5.81
N ILE A 159 -4.87 0.18 5.63
CA ILE A 159 -3.71 0.72 6.33
C ILE A 159 -3.12 1.89 5.57
N ASN A 160 -3.02 3.05 6.25
CA ASN A 160 -2.36 4.25 5.73
C ASN A 160 -2.90 4.74 4.37
N ALA A 161 -4.13 5.27 4.38
CA ALA A 161 -4.74 5.88 3.19
C ALA A 161 -4.01 7.15 2.71
N ASP A 162 -3.23 7.80 3.59
CA ASP A 162 -2.47 9.02 3.27
C ASP A 162 -1.49 8.79 2.12
N ASN A 163 -0.89 7.60 2.04
CA ASN A 163 -0.02 7.22 0.91
C ASN A 163 -0.73 7.19 -0.45
N LEU A 164 -2.05 7.01 -0.45
CA LEU A 164 -2.86 7.10 -1.67
C LEU A 164 -3.17 8.56 -2.01
N ILE A 165 -3.54 9.35 -1.00
CA ILE A 165 -3.97 10.74 -1.16
C ILE A 165 -2.81 11.63 -1.63
N TYR A 166 -1.67 11.50 -0.95
CA TYR A 166 -0.49 12.36 -1.16
C TYR A 166 0.51 11.80 -2.18
N PHE A 167 0.12 10.78 -2.94
CA PHE A 167 0.95 10.28 -4.04
C PHE A 167 1.11 11.38 -5.11
N PRO A 168 2.33 11.66 -5.63
CA PRO A 168 2.57 12.73 -6.60
C PRO A 168 2.03 12.38 -8.00
N ASP A 169 0.73 12.37 -8.14
CA ASP A 169 -0.03 12.15 -9.38
C ASP A 169 -1.32 12.96 -9.26
N PHE A 170 -1.66 13.76 -10.27
CA PHE A 170 -2.87 14.56 -10.27
C PHE A 170 -4.17 13.75 -10.13
N ARG A 171 -4.11 12.44 -10.31
CA ARG A 171 -5.23 11.49 -10.10
C ARG A 171 -5.19 10.79 -8.75
N SER A 172 -4.32 11.22 -7.83
CA SER A 172 -4.10 10.49 -6.57
C SER A 172 -5.39 10.34 -5.75
N GLN A 173 -6.15 11.41 -5.62
CA GLN A 173 -7.41 11.42 -4.85
C GLN A 173 -8.50 10.58 -5.52
N GLU A 174 -8.64 10.68 -6.85
CA GLU A 174 -9.56 9.82 -7.63
C GLU A 174 -9.20 8.34 -7.47
N LYS A 175 -7.91 7.99 -7.62
CA LYS A 175 -7.43 6.63 -7.42
C LYS A 175 -7.65 6.14 -5.99
N CYS A 176 -7.48 7.02 -5.00
CA CYS A 176 -7.76 6.71 -3.60
C CYS A 176 -9.23 6.36 -3.41
N PHE A 177 -10.14 7.21 -3.93
CA PHE A 177 -11.58 6.98 -3.87
C PHE A 177 -11.95 5.63 -4.51
N GLN A 178 -11.55 5.41 -5.76
CA GLN A 178 -11.85 4.19 -6.52
C GLN A 178 -11.34 2.94 -5.81
N LEU A 179 -10.10 2.98 -5.32
CA LEU A 179 -9.46 1.83 -4.69
C LEU A 179 -10.13 1.47 -3.37
N ILE A 180 -10.42 2.46 -2.52
CA ILE A 180 -11.09 2.21 -1.24
C ILE A 180 -12.51 1.69 -1.48
N GLN A 181 -13.26 2.24 -2.43
CA GLN A 181 -14.58 1.73 -2.79
C GLN A 181 -14.54 0.30 -3.35
N GLN A 182 -13.55 -0.02 -4.18
CA GLN A 182 -13.38 -1.39 -4.68
C GLN A 182 -13.09 -2.39 -3.55
N VAL A 183 -12.25 -2.01 -2.60
CA VAL A 183 -11.91 -2.87 -1.46
C VAL A 183 -13.07 -2.92 -0.45
N ALA A 184 -13.76 -1.81 -0.25
CA ALA A 184 -14.98 -1.75 0.58
C ALA A 184 -16.07 -2.69 0.07
N GLY A 185 -16.25 -2.78 -1.25
CA GLY A 185 -17.18 -3.72 -1.87
C GLY A 185 -16.85 -5.20 -1.68
N ARG A 186 -15.79 -5.54 -0.92
CA ARG A 186 -15.45 -6.93 -0.55
C ARG A 186 -16.05 -7.37 0.77
N SER A 187 -16.55 -6.44 1.59
CA SER A 187 -17.19 -6.75 2.88
C SER A 187 -18.71 -6.80 2.76
N GLY A 188 -19.37 -7.66 3.53
CA GLY A 188 -20.82 -7.62 3.78
C GLY A 188 -21.71 -8.12 2.63
N ARG A 189 -21.27 -9.09 1.83
CA ARG A 189 -22.07 -9.60 0.71
C ARG A 189 -23.13 -10.63 1.07
N ASP A 190 -23.02 -11.29 2.22
CA ASP A 190 -23.94 -12.33 2.67
C ASP A 190 -24.81 -11.84 3.83
N LYS A 191 -25.83 -11.00 3.55
CA LYS A 191 -26.84 -10.48 4.51
C LYS A 191 -26.29 -9.76 5.76
N SER A 192 -24.97 -9.73 5.99
CA SER A 192 -24.31 -8.98 7.06
C SER A 192 -23.87 -7.61 6.56
N GLN A 193 -24.03 -6.59 7.40
CA GLN A 193 -23.54 -5.25 7.10
C GLN A 193 -22.03 -5.23 7.25
N GLY A 194 -21.31 -5.32 6.13
CA GLY A 194 -19.85 -5.26 6.12
C GLY A 194 -19.31 -3.95 6.66
N LYS A 195 -18.21 -4.02 7.38
CA LYS A 195 -17.54 -2.87 7.97
C LYS A 195 -16.23 -2.54 7.25
N VAL A 196 -15.98 -1.26 7.02
CA VAL A 196 -14.72 -0.78 6.45
C VAL A 196 -14.09 0.24 7.40
N ILE A 197 -12.85 0.01 7.79
CA ILE A 197 -12.08 0.92 8.63
C ILE A 197 -10.88 1.42 7.85
N VAL A 198 -10.80 2.73 7.65
CA VAL A 198 -9.72 3.39 6.92
C VAL A 198 -8.86 4.16 7.92
N GLN A 199 -7.57 3.79 8.01
CA GLN A 199 -6.60 4.54 8.81
C GLN A 199 -5.99 5.69 8.02
N THR A 200 -6.08 6.89 8.58
CA THR A 200 -5.54 8.13 8.02
C THR A 200 -5.17 9.10 9.12
N PHE A 201 -4.15 9.93 8.90
CA PHE A 201 -3.79 11.03 9.80
C PHE A 201 -4.72 12.24 9.61
N ASN A 202 -5.41 12.33 8.46
CA ASN A 202 -6.35 13.42 8.16
C ASN A 202 -7.75 12.90 7.85
N PRO A 203 -8.54 12.49 8.86
CA PRO A 203 -9.90 11.96 8.64
C PRO A 203 -10.89 13.01 8.12
N LYS A 204 -10.57 14.32 8.26
CA LYS A 204 -11.39 15.42 7.74
C LYS A 204 -11.03 15.82 6.31
N HIS A 205 -10.07 15.19 5.68
CA HIS A 205 -9.72 15.44 4.28
C HIS A 205 -10.95 15.27 3.37
N SER A 206 -11.14 16.18 2.39
CA SER A 206 -12.34 16.21 1.55
C SER A 206 -12.62 14.86 0.90
N ILE A 207 -11.59 14.20 0.37
CA ILE A 207 -11.74 12.88 -0.25
C ILE A 207 -12.17 11.80 0.74
N MET A 208 -11.71 11.82 2.00
CA MET A 208 -12.14 10.88 3.03
C MET A 208 -13.62 11.06 3.37
N MET A 209 -14.09 12.31 3.43
CA MET A 209 -15.51 12.61 3.66
C MET A 209 -16.39 12.12 2.50
N LYS A 210 -15.92 12.23 1.26
CA LYS A 210 -16.62 11.73 0.06
C LYS A 210 -16.63 10.19 0.02
N ILE A 211 -15.51 9.55 0.35
CA ILE A 211 -15.43 8.09 0.47
C ILE A 211 -16.44 7.59 1.49
N LYS A 212 -16.49 8.21 2.68
CA LYS A 212 -17.44 7.85 3.75
C LYS A 212 -18.91 7.95 3.32
N LYS A 213 -19.24 8.95 2.50
CA LYS A 213 -20.60 9.19 1.99
C LYS A 213 -20.89 8.46 0.68
N ASN A 214 -19.92 7.76 0.11
CA ASN A 214 -19.98 7.21 -1.26
C ASN A 214 -20.36 8.26 -2.31
N ASP A 215 -19.88 9.49 -2.12
CA ASP A 215 -20.18 10.65 -2.96
C ASP A 215 -19.24 10.73 -4.17
N TYR A 216 -19.53 9.91 -5.18
CA TYR A 216 -18.78 9.91 -6.43
C TYR A 216 -18.90 11.25 -7.19
N LEU A 217 -20.11 11.80 -7.29
CA LEU A 217 -20.33 13.05 -8.04
C LEU A 217 -19.62 14.23 -7.38
N GLY A 218 -19.65 14.34 -6.06
CA GLY A 218 -18.90 15.36 -5.34
C GLY A 218 -17.39 15.22 -5.53
N MET A 219 -16.86 14.01 -5.53
CA MET A 219 -15.44 13.74 -5.84
C MET A 219 -15.12 14.14 -7.27
N PHE A 220 -15.92 13.70 -8.24
CA PHE A 220 -15.74 14.00 -9.67
C PHE A 220 -15.71 15.50 -9.94
N ASN A 221 -16.70 16.25 -9.43
CA ASN A 221 -16.81 17.70 -9.65
C ASN A 221 -15.65 18.47 -9.02
N GLU A 222 -15.19 18.08 -7.83
CA GLU A 222 -14.04 18.70 -7.18
C GLU A 222 -12.76 18.44 -7.96
N GLN A 223 -12.52 17.19 -8.35
CA GLN A 223 -11.36 16.83 -9.17
C GLN A 223 -11.37 17.54 -10.54
N LEU A 224 -12.53 17.69 -11.13
CA LEU A 224 -12.64 18.39 -12.42
C LEU A 224 -12.29 19.88 -12.29
N LYS A 225 -12.74 20.55 -11.22
CA LYS A 225 -12.38 21.96 -10.91
C LYS A 225 -10.88 22.11 -10.68
N GLU A 226 -10.29 21.21 -9.89
CA GLU A 226 -8.85 21.20 -9.60
C GLU A 226 -8.03 21.02 -10.90
N ARG A 227 -8.42 20.09 -11.76
CA ARG A 227 -7.78 19.85 -13.06
C ARG A 227 -7.86 21.04 -14.00
N HIS A 228 -9.00 21.76 -13.99
CA HIS A 228 -9.14 23.01 -14.75
C HIS A 228 -8.19 24.09 -14.22
N MET A 229 -8.12 24.26 -12.89
CA MET A 229 -7.27 25.27 -12.25
C MET A 229 -5.77 25.07 -12.52
N PHE A 230 -5.32 23.83 -12.64
CA PHE A 230 -3.91 23.46 -12.81
C PHE A 230 -3.56 22.95 -14.21
N ASP A 231 -4.41 23.20 -15.20
CA ASP A 231 -4.21 22.77 -16.58
C ASP A 231 -3.89 21.27 -16.72
N TYR A 232 -4.65 20.41 -16.02
CA TYR A 232 -4.56 18.96 -16.13
C TYR A 232 -5.60 18.37 -17.11
N PRO A 233 -5.37 17.18 -17.66
CA PRO A 233 -6.38 16.49 -18.45
C PRO A 233 -7.72 16.34 -17.70
N PRO A 234 -8.86 16.54 -18.38
CA PRO A 234 -9.09 16.58 -19.83
C PRO A 234 -8.92 17.96 -20.48
N TYR A 235 -8.66 19.02 -19.74
CA TYR A 235 -8.57 20.39 -20.28
C TYR A 235 -7.31 20.59 -21.13
N THR A 236 -6.23 19.90 -20.80
CA THR A 236 -4.98 19.92 -21.55
C THR A 236 -4.49 18.52 -21.84
N ARG A 237 -3.43 18.41 -22.62
CA ARG A 237 -2.71 17.14 -22.88
C ARG A 237 -1.36 17.19 -22.20
N ILE A 238 -1.00 16.12 -21.49
CA ILE A 238 0.29 15.99 -20.84
C ILE A 238 1.10 14.93 -21.58
N ILE A 239 2.31 15.31 -21.98
CA ILE A 239 3.30 14.39 -22.55
C ILE A 239 4.43 14.25 -21.53
N LYS A 240 4.66 13.03 -21.06
CA LYS A 240 5.79 12.71 -20.17
C LYS A 240 6.90 12.07 -20.97
N VAL A 241 7.98 12.82 -21.19
CA VAL A 241 9.21 12.29 -21.79
C VAL A 241 10.14 11.82 -20.68
N ILE A 242 10.57 10.57 -20.74
CA ILE A 242 11.50 9.98 -19.77
C ILE A 242 12.82 9.68 -20.49
N LEU A 243 13.82 10.48 -20.20
CA LEU A 243 15.18 10.25 -20.68
C LEU A 243 15.94 9.38 -19.67
N LYS A 244 16.63 8.37 -20.14
CA LYS A 244 17.43 7.46 -19.30
C LYS A 244 18.81 7.28 -19.89
N ASN A 245 19.84 7.61 -19.11
CA ASN A 245 21.22 7.32 -19.44
C ASN A 245 21.99 6.93 -18.18
N LYS A 246 23.00 6.06 -18.32
CA LYS A 246 23.92 5.71 -17.22
C LYS A 246 24.83 6.87 -16.84
N ASN A 247 25.16 7.73 -17.80
CA ASN A 247 25.97 8.93 -17.58
C ASN A 247 25.06 10.16 -17.43
N LYS A 248 25.13 10.82 -16.25
CA LYS A 248 24.33 12.02 -15.95
C LYS A 248 24.71 13.22 -16.83
N GLU A 249 25.97 13.34 -17.26
CA GLU A 249 26.41 14.45 -18.14
C GLU A 249 25.82 14.31 -19.53
N THR A 250 25.84 13.10 -20.10
CA THR A 250 25.19 12.82 -21.38
C THR A 250 23.66 13.02 -21.30
N LEU A 251 23.04 12.77 -20.13
CA LEU A 251 21.61 12.99 -19.95
C LEU A 251 21.24 14.49 -19.92
N LYS A 252 22.16 15.37 -19.50
CA LYS A 252 21.94 16.83 -19.45
C LYS A 252 22.24 17.52 -20.78
N ALA A 253 23.00 16.88 -21.64
CA ALA A 253 23.42 17.42 -22.93
C ALA A 253 22.47 17.10 -24.10
N GLY A 254 21.46 16.23 -23.89
CA GLY A 254 20.40 15.89 -24.84
C GLY A 254 19.04 16.34 -24.37
#